data_37cc2e9b60295e3eb1df2574de35da34
#
_entry.id   37cc2e9b60295e3eb1df2574de35da34
#
_cell.length_a   1.000
_cell.length_b   1.000
_cell.length_c   1.000
_cell.angle_alpha   90.00
_cell.angle_beta   90.00
_cell.angle_gamma   90.00
#
_symmetry.space_group_name_H-M   'P 1'
#
loop_
_entity.id
_entity.type
_entity.pdbx_description
1 polymer ?
#
loop_
_entity_poly.entity_id
_entity_poly.type
_entity_poly.pdbx_seq_one_letter_code
_entity_poly.pdbx_strand_id
1 'polypeptide(L)'
;MTTLRVLLHVAAHRDYELHSLDFSTAFLQGSLHEEIWLRRPPGFTGSFPSGTQWSLRRPVYGLRQAPREWHDTLRTTLAALGFAPSTADPSLFLRTDTSLPPFYILVYIDDLVFATADTAGLAYVKSELQKRHMCTDLGELRSYLGLQITRDRARRTITLTQSHMVQQVLQRFGFTYSSPQATPLSTRHSLSALPSDESVESSGPYPELVGCLIPEHMAAAKRVLRYLCSTSGMGLVLGGRSPVVLTGHADASWADDQATQRSSQGYTFSLGSGSVSWRATRSSSVLGSSCEAEIYAGAMAAQELRWLTYLLTDLGEPPRSPPVLYVDNKAMLALCREQRLEHRTKHIALRYFLARELQQRGQLRLAYVASEANTADVFTKALPPCDHQRFCTQLGLVPVLPHLLSS
;
A
#
# COMPACT_ATOMS: atom_id res chain seq x y z
N MET A 1 -1.34 -0.70 3.94
CA MET A 1 -1.89 0.42 3.12
C MET A 1 -2.93 -0.03 2.09
N THR A 2 -2.79 -1.19 1.43
CA THR A 2 -3.81 -1.70 0.48
C THR A 2 -5.14 -1.93 1.18
N THR A 3 -5.16 -2.60 2.34
CA THR A 3 -6.37 -2.82 3.16
C THR A 3 -7.10 -1.51 3.46
N LEU A 4 -6.38 -0.45 3.82
CA LEU A 4 -6.97 0.88 4.04
C LEU A 4 -7.67 1.40 2.78
N ARG A 5 -7.00 1.35 1.61
CA ARG A 5 -7.59 1.84 0.36
C ARG A 5 -8.83 1.05 -0.05
N VAL A 6 -8.81 -0.28 0.12
CA VAL A 6 -9.98 -1.15 -0.13
C VAL A 6 -11.11 -0.81 0.84
N LEU A 7 -10.82 -0.67 2.13
CA LEU A 7 -11.80 -0.29 3.15
C LEU A 7 -12.42 1.08 2.84
N LEU A 8 -11.60 2.08 2.49
CA LEU A 8 -12.09 3.42 2.13
C LEU A 8 -12.93 3.40 0.85
N HIS A 9 -12.55 2.59 -0.14
CA HIS A 9 -13.35 2.40 -1.36
C HIS A 9 -14.74 1.83 -1.02
N VAL A 10 -14.79 0.74 -0.26
CA VAL A 10 -16.04 0.09 0.16
C VAL A 10 -16.87 1.04 1.03
N ALA A 11 -16.25 1.73 1.98
CA ALA A 11 -16.93 2.68 2.86
C ALA A 11 -17.54 3.86 2.08
N ALA A 12 -16.84 4.37 1.07
CA ALA A 12 -17.37 5.42 0.20
C ALA A 12 -18.54 4.90 -0.64
N HIS A 13 -18.40 3.72 -1.27
CA HIS A 13 -19.42 3.08 -2.09
C HIS A 13 -20.72 2.79 -1.29
N ARG A 14 -20.58 2.28 -0.06
CA ARG A 14 -21.68 1.94 0.86
C ARG A 14 -22.18 3.11 1.70
N ASP A 15 -21.49 4.26 1.64
CA ASP A 15 -21.76 5.45 2.45
C ASP A 15 -21.65 5.20 3.96
N TYR A 16 -20.69 4.38 4.39
CA TYR A 16 -20.41 4.14 5.81
C TYR A 16 -19.82 5.38 6.48
N GLU A 17 -20.12 5.57 7.77
CA GLU A 17 -19.37 6.51 8.60
C GLU A 17 -17.93 6.06 8.72
N LEU A 18 -17.02 7.03 8.62
CA LEU A 18 -15.58 6.84 8.77
C LEU A 18 -15.09 7.72 9.90
N HIS A 19 -14.56 7.10 10.95
CA HIS A 19 -14.01 7.81 12.10
C HIS A 19 -12.62 7.28 12.42
N SER A 20 -11.86 8.04 13.23
CA SER A 20 -10.57 7.60 13.73
C SER A 20 -10.45 7.81 15.24
N LEU A 21 -9.57 7.00 15.85
CA LEU A 21 -9.23 7.06 17.25
C LEU A 21 -7.74 6.79 17.40
N ASP A 22 -7.07 7.53 18.28
CA ASP A 22 -5.64 7.43 18.56
C ASP A 22 -5.42 6.92 19.98
N PHE A 23 -4.57 5.91 20.15
CA PHE A 23 -4.16 5.42 21.47
C PHE A 23 -2.92 6.15 21.96
N SER A 24 -3.08 6.93 23.00
CA SER A 24 -1.95 7.60 23.65
C SER A 24 -1.01 6.57 24.26
N THR A 25 0.27 6.57 23.83
CA THR A 25 1.29 5.66 24.37
C THR A 25 0.89 4.17 24.34
N ALA A 26 0.38 3.68 23.19
CA ALA A 26 -0.20 2.36 23.03
C ALA A 26 0.64 1.22 23.63
N PHE A 27 1.95 1.17 23.38
CA PHE A 27 2.81 0.10 23.90
C PHE A 27 2.82 0.06 25.44
N LEU A 28 2.77 1.23 26.11
CA LEU A 28 2.72 1.29 27.59
C LEU A 28 1.40 0.73 28.15
N GLN A 29 0.38 0.55 27.33
CA GLN A 29 -0.90 -0.04 27.71
C GLN A 29 -0.94 -1.57 27.53
N GLY A 30 0.06 -2.15 26.86
CA GLY A 30 0.23 -3.59 26.69
C GLY A 30 0.66 -4.27 27.99
N SER A 31 0.58 -5.61 27.99
CA SER A 31 1.08 -6.47 29.07
C SER A 31 2.47 -6.99 28.71
N LEU A 32 3.39 -7.00 29.66
CA LEU A 32 4.71 -7.57 29.49
C LEU A 32 4.74 -8.96 30.16
N HIS A 33 5.01 -10.01 29.37
CA HIS A 33 5.05 -11.40 29.86
C HIS A 33 6.45 -11.90 30.19
N GLU A 34 7.49 -11.11 29.83
CA GLU A 34 8.89 -11.46 30.07
C GLU A 34 9.51 -10.48 31.07
N GLU A 35 10.42 -10.96 31.91
CA GLU A 35 11.22 -10.09 32.77
C GLU A 35 12.32 -9.40 31.96
N ILE A 36 12.23 -8.07 31.83
CA ILE A 36 13.20 -7.25 31.11
C ILE A 36 13.82 -6.27 32.08
N TRP A 37 15.16 -6.29 32.12
CA TRP A 37 15.97 -5.42 32.94
C TRP A 37 16.67 -4.38 32.09
N LEU A 38 16.50 -3.11 32.43
CA LEU A 38 17.18 -1.99 31.77
C LEU A 38 18.42 -1.58 32.57
N ARG A 39 19.50 -1.29 31.85
CA ARG A 39 20.61 -0.55 32.41
C ARG A 39 20.20 0.90 32.62
N ARG A 40 20.83 1.54 33.58
CA ARG A 40 20.64 2.97 33.85
C ARG A 40 20.86 3.80 32.57
N PRO A 41 19.91 4.66 32.18
CA PRO A 41 20.09 5.54 31.03
C PRO A 41 21.25 6.52 31.25
N PRO A 42 22.03 6.84 30.20
CA PRO A 42 23.02 7.90 30.27
C PRO A 42 22.39 9.23 30.70
N GLY A 43 23.07 9.98 31.58
CA GLY A 43 22.58 11.30 32.04
C GLY A 43 21.54 11.26 33.16
N PHE A 44 21.12 10.09 33.63
CA PHE A 44 20.22 10.02 34.78
C PHE A 44 20.97 10.35 36.08
N THR A 45 20.53 11.39 36.78
CA THR A 45 21.21 11.97 37.98
C THR A 45 20.61 11.51 39.34
N GLY A 46 19.63 10.59 39.32
CA GLY A 46 19.01 10.08 40.57
C GLY A 46 20.00 9.29 41.43
N SER A 47 19.80 9.36 42.76
CA SER A 47 20.65 8.70 43.76
C SER A 47 20.25 7.23 43.89
N PHE A 48 20.89 6.34 43.16
CA PHE A 48 20.74 4.88 43.23
C PHE A 48 22.10 4.22 43.40
N PRO A 49 22.18 3.06 44.07
CA PRO A 49 23.42 2.30 44.20
C PRO A 49 24.03 1.98 42.80
N SER A 50 25.35 1.89 42.73
CA SER A 50 26.05 1.45 41.54
C SER A 50 25.61 0.03 41.16
N GLY A 51 25.27 -0.21 39.88
CA GLY A 51 24.78 -1.50 39.41
C GLY A 51 23.25 -1.72 39.51
N THR A 52 22.48 -0.73 39.96
CA THR A 52 21.02 -0.81 39.99
C THR A 52 20.47 -1.05 38.58
N GLN A 53 19.68 -2.10 38.39
CA GLN A 53 18.93 -2.40 37.17
C GLN A 53 17.45 -2.12 37.42
N TRP A 54 16.75 -1.70 36.38
CA TRP A 54 15.31 -1.43 36.45
C TRP A 54 14.53 -2.51 35.74
N SER A 55 13.62 -3.17 36.44
CA SER A 55 12.67 -4.09 35.86
C SER A 55 11.57 -3.31 35.15
N LEU A 56 11.35 -3.61 33.88
CA LEU A 56 10.19 -3.07 33.16
C LEU A 56 8.91 -3.78 33.60
N ARG A 57 7.90 -2.99 33.92
CA ARG A 57 6.56 -3.48 34.23
C ARG A 57 5.63 -3.49 33.01
N ARG A 58 5.96 -2.72 31.98
CA ARG A 58 5.18 -2.57 30.74
C ARG A 58 6.10 -2.47 29.53
N PRO A 59 5.63 -2.86 28.33
CA PRO A 59 6.40 -2.70 27.11
C PRO A 59 6.68 -1.21 26.84
N VAL A 60 7.87 -0.91 26.34
CA VAL A 60 8.28 0.46 25.95
C VAL A 60 8.64 0.49 24.47
N TYR A 61 8.58 1.69 23.87
CA TYR A 61 9.04 1.90 22.49
C TYR A 61 10.51 1.50 22.36
N GLY A 62 10.81 0.75 21.30
CA GLY A 62 12.15 0.18 21.04
C GLY A 62 12.30 -1.31 21.42
N LEU A 63 11.42 -1.89 22.20
CA LEU A 63 11.38 -3.33 22.43
C LEU A 63 10.80 -4.07 21.21
N ARG A 64 11.44 -5.15 20.79
CA ARG A 64 10.99 -5.95 19.62
C ARG A 64 9.61 -6.56 19.81
N GLN A 65 9.25 -6.95 21.04
CA GLN A 65 7.97 -7.57 21.38
C GLN A 65 6.85 -6.55 21.66
N ALA A 66 7.14 -5.28 21.93
CA ALA A 66 6.13 -4.30 22.30
C ALA A 66 4.96 -4.17 21.30
N PRO A 67 5.17 -4.16 19.96
CA PRO A 67 4.08 -4.14 19.00
C PRO A 67 3.17 -5.36 19.09
N ARG A 68 3.74 -6.56 19.33
CA ARG A 68 2.98 -7.81 19.47
C ARG A 68 2.15 -7.81 20.75
N GLU A 69 2.75 -7.46 21.88
CA GLU A 69 2.07 -7.41 23.18
C GLU A 69 0.90 -6.41 23.17
N TRP A 70 1.09 -5.28 22.54
CA TRP A 70 0.02 -4.31 22.33
C TRP A 70 -1.09 -4.85 21.43
N HIS A 71 -0.73 -5.42 20.29
CA HIS A 71 -1.69 -6.01 19.35
C HIS A 71 -2.53 -7.11 20.02
N ASP A 72 -1.93 -7.99 20.81
CA ASP A 72 -2.63 -9.05 21.53
C ASP A 72 -3.57 -8.48 22.61
N THR A 73 -3.15 -7.42 23.31
CA THR A 73 -4.00 -6.68 24.27
C THR A 73 -5.22 -6.09 23.58
N LEU A 74 -5.01 -5.36 22.48
CA LEU A 74 -6.08 -4.73 21.71
C LEU A 74 -7.02 -5.77 21.10
N ARG A 75 -6.47 -6.86 20.54
CA ARG A 75 -7.25 -7.98 20.01
C ARG A 75 -8.18 -8.58 21.07
N THR A 76 -7.69 -8.76 22.30
CA THR A 76 -8.52 -9.26 23.42
C THR A 76 -9.63 -8.29 23.75
N THR A 77 -9.34 -6.99 23.75
CA THR A 77 -10.34 -5.94 23.98
C THR A 77 -11.41 -5.93 22.88
N LEU A 78 -11.00 -5.98 21.61
CA LEU A 78 -11.93 -6.00 20.48
C LEU A 78 -12.76 -7.28 20.44
N ALA A 79 -12.18 -8.43 20.79
CA ALA A 79 -12.92 -9.68 20.91
C ALA A 79 -14.03 -9.60 21.97
N ALA A 80 -13.77 -8.98 23.11
CA ALA A 80 -14.77 -8.73 24.16
C ALA A 80 -15.88 -7.77 23.72
N LEU A 81 -15.64 -6.97 22.67
CA LEU A 81 -16.63 -6.07 22.04
C LEU A 81 -17.33 -6.71 20.83
N GLY A 82 -17.11 -8.00 20.56
CA GLY A 82 -17.75 -8.74 19.49
C GLY A 82 -17.08 -8.58 18.12
N PHE A 83 -15.79 -8.35 18.08
CA PHE A 83 -15.01 -8.27 16.83
C PHE A 83 -14.02 -9.42 16.71
N ALA A 84 -13.84 -9.93 15.49
CA ALA A 84 -12.82 -10.92 15.16
C ALA A 84 -11.91 -10.41 14.03
N PRO A 85 -10.63 -10.81 14.01
CA PRO A 85 -9.73 -10.44 12.93
C PRO A 85 -10.17 -11.08 11.61
N SER A 86 -9.99 -10.35 10.50
CA SER A 86 -10.17 -10.85 9.14
C SER A 86 -9.20 -11.98 8.84
N THR A 87 -9.61 -12.91 8.00
CA THR A 87 -8.74 -14.00 7.52
C THR A 87 -7.73 -13.50 6.49
N ALA A 88 -8.05 -12.41 5.78
CA ALA A 88 -7.19 -11.81 4.77
C ALA A 88 -6.13 -10.88 5.37
N ASP A 89 -6.48 -10.12 6.41
CA ASP A 89 -5.57 -9.19 7.09
C ASP A 89 -5.85 -9.14 8.59
N PRO A 90 -4.96 -9.65 9.45
CA PRO A 90 -5.18 -9.68 10.90
C PRO A 90 -5.29 -8.29 11.55
N SER A 91 -4.90 -7.22 10.84
CA SER A 91 -5.08 -5.84 11.31
C SER A 91 -6.49 -5.29 11.07
N LEU A 92 -7.30 -5.98 10.26
CA LEU A 92 -8.69 -5.64 10.03
C LEU A 92 -9.60 -6.51 10.91
N PHE A 93 -10.42 -5.88 11.73
CA PHE A 93 -11.39 -6.55 12.59
C PHE A 93 -12.81 -6.34 12.07
N LEU A 94 -13.60 -7.41 12.13
CA LEU A 94 -14.96 -7.47 11.63
C LEU A 94 -15.91 -7.75 12.80
N ARG A 95 -17.07 -7.11 12.83
CA ARG A 95 -18.14 -7.46 13.75
C ARG A 95 -18.59 -8.89 13.49
N THR A 96 -18.68 -9.72 14.54
CA THR A 96 -19.06 -11.14 14.44
C THR A 96 -20.57 -11.35 14.34
N ASP A 97 -21.36 -10.46 14.94
CA ASP A 97 -22.82 -10.51 14.87
C ASP A 97 -23.32 -9.97 13.52
N THR A 98 -23.68 -10.90 12.64
CA THR A 98 -24.20 -10.60 11.29
C THR A 98 -25.65 -10.13 11.27
N SER A 99 -26.37 -10.16 12.40
CA SER A 99 -27.71 -9.58 12.52
C SER A 99 -27.69 -8.06 12.61
N LEU A 100 -26.54 -7.49 12.99
CA LEU A 100 -26.30 -6.06 13.07
C LEU A 100 -25.63 -5.55 11.78
N PRO A 101 -25.74 -4.23 11.48
CA PRO A 101 -25.07 -3.64 10.33
C PRO A 101 -23.55 -3.90 10.35
N PRO A 102 -22.89 -4.04 9.18
CA PRO A 102 -21.45 -4.25 9.08
C PRO A 102 -20.67 -3.18 9.84
N PHE A 103 -19.63 -3.64 10.55
CA PHE A 103 -18.73 -2.75 11.27
C PHE A 103 -17.28 -3.28 11.15
N TYR A 104 -16.41 -2.43 10.67
CA TYR A 104 -15.01 -2.71 10.41
C TYR A 104 -14.12 -1.81 11.24
N ILE A 105 -13.05 -2.36 11.80
CA ILE A 105 -12.03 -1.62 12.55
C ILE A 105 -10.68 -2.00 11.97
N LEU A 106 -9.99 -1.05 11.33
CA LEU A 106 -8.63 -1.23 10.85
C LEU A 106 -7.67 -0.67 11.89
N VAL A 107 -6.72 -1.48 12.32
CA VAL A 107 -5.72 -1.16 13.35
C VAL A 107 -4.35 -0.96 12.70
N TYR A 108 -3.68 0.11 13.06
CA TYR A 108 -2.28 0.33 12.71
C TYR A 108 -1.53 0.91 13.92
N ILE A 109 -0.91 0.03 14.69
CA ILE A 109 -0.20 0.36 15.95
C ILE A 109 -1.13 1.13 16.91
N ASP A 110 -1.03 2.45 16.94
CA ASP A 110 -1.72 3.36 17.84
C ASP A 110 -3.02 3.92 17.24
N ASP A 111 -3.18 3.80 15.92
CA ASP A 111 -4.28 4.40 15.15
C ASP A 111 -5.36 3.37 14.80
N LEU A 112 -6.63 3.72 15.02
CA LEU A 112 -7.80 2.97 14.56
C LEU A 112 -8.58 3.76 13.53
N VAL A 113 -9.04 3.04 12.49
CA VAL A 113 -10.05 3.54 11.54
C VAL A 113 -11.30 2.69 11.68
N PHE A 114 -12.44 3.33 11.92
CA PHE A 114 -13.76 2.72 11.97
C PHE A 114 -14.50 2.96 10.66
N ALA A 115 -15.17 1.93 10.14
CA ALA A 115 -16.07 2.04 9.00
C ALA A 115 -17.35 1.27 9.27
N THR A 116 -18.50 1.95 9.33
CA THR A 116 -19.79 1.32 9.65
C THR A 116 -20.98 2.18 9.24
N ALA A 117 -22.14 1.55 9.01
CA ALA A 117 -23.42 2.23 8.90
C ALA A 117 -24.12 2.41 10.28
N ASP A 118 -23.62 1.75 11.34
CA ASP A 118 -24.18 1.75 12.68
C ASP A 118 -23.59 2.86 13.54
N THR A 119 -24.19 4.05 13.53
CA THR A 119 -23.72 5.21 14.29
C THR A 119 -23.85 5.00 15.80
N ALA A 120 -24.89 4.29 16.27
CA ALA A 120 -25.07 3.98 17.68
C ALA A 120 -24.02 2.98 18.17
N GLY A 121 -23.78 1.93 17.38
CA GLY A 121 -22.69 0.97 17.65
C GLY A 121 -21.31 1.63 17.62
N LEU A 122 -21.08 2.60 16.74
CA LEU A 122 -19.84 3.36 16.69
C LEU A 122 -19.62 4.15 18.00
N ALA A 123 -20.63 4.86 18.47
CA ALA A 123 -20.56 5.62 19.73
C ALA A 123 -20.30 4.68 20.93
N TYR A 124 -20.98 3.53 20.96
CA TYR A 124 -20.80 2.52 22.00
C TYR A 124 -19.37 1.97 22.01
N VAL A 125 -18.85 1.52 20.87
CA VAL A 125 -17.51 0.94 20.76
C VAL A 125 -16.43 1.95 21.17
N LYS A 126 -16.53 3.21 20.72
CA LYS A 126 -15.62 4.28 21.14
C LYS A 126 -15.64 4.51 22.65
N SER A 127 -16.84 4.59 23.25
CA SER A 127 -16.99 4.75 24.70
C SER A 127 -16.36 3.60 25.48
N GLU A 128 -16.55 2.37 25.04
CA GLU A 128 -15.97 1.19 25.68
C GLU A 128 -14.44 1.13 25.55
N LEU A 129 -13.87 1.57 24.40
CA LEU A 129 -12.44 1.69 24.23
C LEU A 129 -11.86 2.75 25.16
N GLN A 130 -12.50 3.94 25.29
CA GLN A 130 -12.08 5.02 26.17
C GLN A 130 -12.16 4.66 27.66
N LYS A 131 -13.07 3.77 28.07
CA LYS A 131 -13.13 3.26 29.44
C LYS A 131 -11.97 2.31 29.78
N ARG A 132 -11.46 1.59 28.79
CA ARG A 132 -10.45 0.52 28.98
C ARG A 132 -9.04 0.97 28.67
N HIS A 133 -8.89 1.95 27.79
CA HIS A 133 -7.62 2.43 27.26
C HIS A 133 -7.53 3.95 27.24
N MET A 134 -6.31 4.45 27.39
CA MET A 134 -6.04 5.88 27.18
C MET A 134 -6.05 6.16 25.67
N CYS A 135 -7.12 6.73 25.16
CA CYS A 135 -7.29 7.04 23.74
C CYS A 135 -8.11 8.31 23.51
N THR A 136 -7.87 8.93 22.37
CA THR A 136 -8.52 10.15 21.93
C THR A 136 -9.40 9.87 20.72
N ASP A 137 -10.68 10.24 20.79
CA ASP A 137 -11.56 10.22 19.63
C ASP A 137 -11.25 11.42 18.74
N LEU A 138 -10.79 11.15 17.53
CA LEU A 138 -10.45 12.17 16.53
C LEU A 138 -11.66 12.56 15.65
N GLY A 139 -12.83 11.92 15.86
CA GLY A 139 -14.03 12.18 15.09
C GLY A 139 -13.98 11.62 13.68
N GLU A 140 -14.56 12.35 12.71
CA GLU A 140 -14.59 11.98 11.31
C GLU A 140 -13.17 11.85 10.74
N LEU A 141 -12.93 10.81 9.95
CA LEU A 141 -11.62 10.52 9.37
C LEU A 141 -11.24 11.55 8.29
N ARG A 142 -10.33 12.46 8.60
CA ARG A 142 -9.82 13.50 7.69
C ARG A 142 -8.36 13.33 7.33
N SER A 143 -7.61 12.65 8.18
CA SER A 143 -6.21 12.33 7.94
C SER A 143 -5.85 10.96 8.53
N TYR A 144 -4.93 10.25 7.90
CA TYR A 144 -4.45 8.95 8.39
C TYR A 144 -3.10 8.60 7.79
N LEU A 145 -2.09 8.33 8.62
CA LEU A 145 -0.74 7.93 8.21
C LEU A 145 -0.13 8.87 7.14
N GLY A 146 -0.31 10.18 7.30
CA GLY A 146 0.21 11.19 6.35
C GLY A 146 -0.62 11.36 5.07
N LEU A 147 -1.74 10.64 4.93
CA LEU A 147 -2.74 10.86 3.90
C LEU A 147 -3.75 11.91 4.38
N GLN A 148 -4.10 12.86 3.53
CA GLN A 148 -5.26 13.72 3.69
C GLN A 148 -6.44 13.04 3.00
N ILE A 149 -7.60 13.01 3.67
CA ILE A 149 -8.78 12.27 3.25
C ILE A 149 -9.93 13.25 3.12
N THR A 150 -10.41 13.44 1.91
CA THR A 150 -11.56 14.30 1.62
C THR A 150 -12.70 13.45 1.07
N ARG A 151 -13.90 13.61 1.63
CA ARG A 151 -15.07 12.81 1.27
C ARG A 151 -16.11 13.65 0.53
N ASP A 152 -16.61 13.13 -0.59
CA ASP A 152 -17.78 13.63 -1.31
C ASP A 152 -18.92 12.58 -1.18
N ARG A 153 -19.83 12.81 -0.24
CA ARG A 153 -20.97 11.89 0.00
C ARG A 153 -21.95 11.88 -1.18
N ALA A 154 -22.14 13.02 -1.87
CA ALA A 154 -23.05 13.09 -3.00
C ALA A 154 -22.57 12.20 -4.16
N ARG A 155 -21.27 12.15 -4.39
CA ARG A 155 -20.64 11.26 -5.39
C ARG A 155 -20.28 9.89 -4.85
N ARG A 156 -20.34 9.68 -3.54
CA ARG A 156 -19.84 8.50 -2.82
C ARG A 156 -18.37 8.24 -3.10
N THR A 157 -17.56 9.29 -3.12
CA THR A 157 -16.14 9.20 -3.37
C THR A 157 -15.31 9.71 -2.20
N ILE A 158 -14.10 9.18 -2.10
CA ILE A 158 -13.05 9.64 -1.20
C ILE A 158 -11.84 9.97 -2.04
N THR A 159 -11.25 11.14 -1.79
CA THR A 159 -10.01 11.58 -2.42
C THR A 159 -8.89 11.52 -1.40
N LEU A 160 -7.82 10.82 -1.74
CA LEU A 160 -6.59 10.70 -0.94
C LEU A 160 -5.51 11.60 -1.53
N THR A 161 -4.93 12.48 -0.71
CA THR A 161 -3.80 13.33 -1.11
C THR A 161 -2.66 13.25 -0.12
N GLN A 162 -1.46 13.61 -0.56
CA GLN A 162 -0.26 13.77 0.27
C GLN A 162 0.38 15.13 0.06
N SER A 163 -0.41 16.14 -0.32
CA SER A 163 0.06 17.47 -0.70
C SER A 163 0.95 18.08 0.37
N HIS A 164 0.57 17.98 1.64
CA HIS A 164 1.35 18.52 2.75
C HIS A 164 2.72 17.82 2.88
N MET A 165 2.76 16.50 2.82
CA MET A 165 4.01 15.73 2.88
C MET A 165 4.92 16.04 1.68
N VAL A 166 4.34 16.12 0.49
CA VAL A 166 5.09 16.50 -0.73
C VAL A 166 5.68 17.89 -0.58
N GLN A 167 4.92 18.87 -0.08
CA GLN A 167 5.41 20.23 0.15
C GLN A 167 6.56 20.25 1.17
N GLN A 168 6.47 19.53 2.27
CA GLN A 168 7.56 19.40 3.26
C GLN A 168 8.84 18.85 2.62
N VAL A 169 8.73 17.77 1.80
CA VAL A 169 9.87 17.21 1.08
C VAL A 169 10.46 18.23 0.11
N LEU A 170 9.63 18.89 -0.69
CA LEU A 170 10.11 19.90 -1.65
C LEU A 170 10.80 21.07 -0.94
N GLN A 171 10.26 21.54 0.17
CA GLN A 171 10.84 22.61 0.98
C GLN A 171 12.20 22.18 1.57
N ARG A 172 12.25 20.98 2.16
CA ARG A 172 13.48 20.42 2.75
C ARG A 172 14.62 20.33 1.74
N PHE A 173 14.33 19.97 0.49
CA PHE A 173 15.32 19.83 -0.57
C PHE A 173 15.48 21.03 -1.49
N GLY A 174 14.76 22.15 -1.23
CA GLY A 174 14.88 23.38 -2.01
C GLY A 174 14.25 23.32 -3.41
N PHE A 175 13.22 22.48 -3.61
CA PHE A 175 12.55 22.27 -4.90
C PHE A 175 11.16 22.93 -5.02
N THR A 176 10.73 23.73 -4.05
CA THR A 176 9.40 24.34 -4.01
C THR A 176 9.05 25.15 -5.27
N TYR A 177 10.03 25.82 -5.86
CA TYR A 177 9.88 26.66 -7.07
C TYR A 177 10.67 26.12 -8.27
N SER A 178 10.91 24.81 -8.31
CA SER A 178 11.67 24.20 -9.40
C SER A 178 10.85 24.07 -10.68
N SER A 179 11.52 24.07 -11.83
CA SER A 179 10.87 23.85 -13.13
C SER A 179 10.17 22.48 -13.14
N PRO A 180 8.87 22.44 -13.50
CA PRO A 180 8.08 21.21 -13.44
C PRO A 180 8.57 20.15 -14.44
N GLN A 181 8.36 18.89 -14.12
CA GLN A 181 8.58 17.75 -15.01
C GLN A 181 7.28 16.93 -15.12
N ALA A 182 6.94 16.54 -16.36
CA ALA A 182 5.70 15.81 -16.63
C ALA A 182 5.79 14.31 -16.28
N THR A 183 7.01 13.75 -16.14
CA THR A 183 7.24 12.33 -15.82
C THR A 183 8.36 12.18 -14.80
N PRO A 184 8.27 11.18 -13.90
CA PRO A 184 9.30 10.97 -12.88
C PRO A 184 10.61 10.42 -13.47
N LEU A 185 10.54 9.68 -14.59
CA LEU A 185 11.70 9.15 -15.30
C LEU A 185 11.72 9.66 -16.74
N SER A 186 12.93 9.74 -17.32
CA SER A 186 13.13 10.09 -18.73
C SER A 186 13.19 8.82 -19.57
N THR A 187 12.51 8.81 -20.73
CA THR A 187 12.61 7.71 -21.71
C THR A 187 13.99 7.58 -22.34
N ARG A 188 14.88 8.57 -22.12
CA ARG A 188 16.24 8.61 -22.72
C ARG A 188 17.35 8.23 -21.74
N HIS A 189 17.04 7.96 -20.46
CA HIS A 189 18.06 7.66 -19.46
C HIS A 189 17.98 6.19 -19.02
N SER A 190 19.09 5.49 -19.20
CA SER A 190 19.42 4.26 -18.50
C SER A 190 20.27 4.65 -17.30
N LEU A 191 19.88 4.22 -16.09
CA LEU A 191 20.70 4.40 -14.90
C LEU A 191 21.81 3.36 -14.92
N SER A 192 23.06 3.82 -14.90
CA SER A 192 24.24 2.94 -14.82
C SER A 192 24.37 2.29 -13.44
N ALA A 193 24.95 1.09 -13.36
CA ALA A 193 25.30 0.51 -12.05
C ALA A 193 26.32 1.40 -11.34
N LEU A 194 26.27 1.42 -10.00
CA LEU A 194 27.31 2.05 -9.19
C LEU A 194 28.64 1.32 -9.46
N PRO A 195 29.75 2.06 -9.74
CA PRO A 195 31.07 1.46 -9.78
C PRO A 195 31.38 0.82 -8.41
N SER A 196 31.95 -0.38 -8.42
CA SER A 196 32.21 -1.16 -7.21
C SER A 196 33.32 -0.57 -6.31
N ASP A 197 34.06 0.42 -6.78
CA ASP A 197 35.32 0.85 -6.15
C ASP A 197 35.53 2.37 -6.01
N GLU A 198 34.55 3.22 -6.29
CA GLU A 198 34.71 4.66 -6.08
C GLU A 198 34.11 5.09 -4.75
N SER A 199 34.94 5.73 -3.91
CA SER A 199 34.51 6.53 -2.77
C SER A 199 33.64 7.68 -3.30
N VAL A 200 32.33 7.51 -3.28
CA VAL A 200 31.38 8.55 -3.71
C VAL A 200 31.41 9.65 -2.65
N GLU A 201 31.96 10.80 -3.00
CA GLU A 201 31.87 12.00 -2.17
C GLU A 201 30.39 12.39 -2.01
N SER A 202 29.86 12.15 -0.82
CA SER A 202 28.50 12.52 -0.45
C SER A 202 28.44 14.00 -0.03
N SER A 203 28.53 14.92 -0.97
CA SER A 203 28.31 16.34 -0.70
C SER A 203 26.83 16.73 -0.90
N GLY A 204 26.13 17.03 0.20
CA GLY A 204 24.76 17.57 0.17
C GLY A 204 23.70 16.73 0.87
N PRO A 205 22.45 17.21 1.02
CA PRO A 205 21.37 16.54 1.76
C PRO A 205 20.76 15.32 1.04
N TYR A 206 21.23 14.95 -0.13
CA TYR A 206 20.69 13.89 -0.97
C TYR A 206 20.95 12.45 -0.52
N PRO A 207 22.05 12.11 0.22
CA PRO A 207 22.19 10.78 0.81
C PRO A 207 21.04 10.37 1.72
N GLU A 208 20.39 11.36 2.36
CA GLU A 208 19.20 11.14 3.18
C GLU A 208 17.98 10.75 2.34
N LEU A 209 17.94 11.16 1.06
CA LEU A 209 16.83 10.86 0.17
C LEU A 209 16.93 9.45 -0.45
N VAL A 210 18.13 9.03 -0.88
CA VAL A 210 18.31 7.79 -1.69
C VAL A 210 19.61 7.02 -1.36
N GLY A 211 20.40 7.42 -0.39
CA GLY A 211 21.72 6.83 -0.11
C GLY A 211 22.84 7.37 -1.00
N CYS A 212 23.90 6.61 -1.24
CA CYS A 212 25.02 7.02 -2.09
C CYS A 212 24.60 7.13 -3.56
N LEU A 213 24.80 8.29 -4.20
CA LEU A 213 24.37 8.57 -5.58
C LEU A 213 25.55 9.09 -6.43
N ILE A 214 25.73 8.52 -7.61
CA ILE A 214 26.53 9.13 -8.67
C ILE A 214 25.76 10.27 -9.36
N PRO A 215 26.42 11.16 -10.13
CA PRO A 215 25.76 12.32 -10.77
C PRO A 215 24.50 11.99 -11.58
N GLU A 216 24.44 10.86 -12.27
CA GLU A 216 23.29 10.41 -13.04
C GLU A 216 22.09 10.04 -12.15
N HIS A 217 22.33 9.33 -11.04
CA HIS A 217 21.31 8.99 -10.04
C HIS A 217 20.79 10.26 -9.35
N MET A 218 21.68 11.23 -9.10
CA MET A 218 21.33 12.53 -8.57
C MET A 218 20.41 13.30 -9.53
N ALA A 219 20.70 13.27 -10.84
CA ALA A 219 19.85 13.89 -11.85
C ALA A 219 18.47 13.26 -11.90
N ALA A 220 18.39 11.92 -11.78
CA ALA A 220 17.12 11.19 -11.68
C ALA A 220 16.34 11.55 -10.41
N ALA A 221 16.98 11.60 -9.24
CA ALA A 221 16.36 12.02 -7.98
C ALA A 221 15.80 13.46 -8.06
N LYS A 222 16.58 14.41 -8.61
CA LYS A 222 16.12 15.78 -8.86
C LYS A 222 14.93 15.83 -9.82
N ARG A 223 14.88 14.94 -10.82
CA ARG A 223 13.74 14.84 -11.74
C ARG A 223 12.48 14.37 -11.02
N VAL A 224 12.59 13.38 -10.11
CA VAL A 224 11.46 12.95 -9.27
C VAL A 224 10.92 14.11 -8.42
N LEU A 225 11.79 14.90 -7.77
CA LEU A 225 11.37 16.07 -6.99
C LEU A 225 10.64 17.12 -7.87
N ARG A 226 11.12 17.37 -9.08
CA ARG A 226 10.44 18.27 -10.04
C ARG A 226 9.09 17.71 -10.50
N TYR A 227 8.98 16.39 -10.68
CA TYR A 227 7.71 15.74 -10.97
C TYR A 227 6.74 15.88 -9.79
N LEU A 228 7.19 15.64 -8.55
CA LEU A 228 6.38 15.84 -7.34
C LEU A 228 5.93 17.32 -7.21
N CYS A 229 6.79 18.28 -7.56
CA CYS A 229 6.40 19.70 -7.59
C CYS A 229 5.21 19.96 -8.52
N SER A 230 5.22 19.37 -9.73
CA SER A 230 4.13 19.53 -10.71
C SER A 230 2.86 18.72 -10.39
N THR A 231 2.97 17.71 -9.53
CA THR A 231 1.86 16.79 -9.21
C THR A 231 1.41 16.85 -7.75
N SER A 232 1.91 17.81 -6.96
CA SER A 232 1.58 17.97 -5.54
C SER A 232 0.09 18.19 -5.27
N GLY A 233 -0.66 18.73 -6.24
CA GLY A 233 -2.10 18.92 -6.20
C GLY A 233 -2.92 17.74 -6.75
N MET A 234 -2.31 16.57 -7.00
CA MET A 234 -3.06 15.41 -7.47
C MET A 234 -3.56 14.56 -6.29
N GLY A 235 -4.74 13.97 -6.46
CA GLY A 235 -5.34 13.06 -5.49
C GLY A 235 -5.85 11.78 -6.13
N LEU A 236 -5.80 10.68 -5.38
CA LEU A 236 -6.35 9.39 -5.78
C LEU A 236 -7.82 9.31 -5.36
N VAL A 237 -8.71 9.12 -6.33
CA VAL A 237 -10.16 9.01 -6.08
C VAL A 237 -10.57 7.56 -5.97
N LEU A 238 -11.22 7.20 -4.85
CA LEU A 238 -11.75 5.88 -4.54
C LEU A 238 -13.26 5.95 -4.35
N GLY A 239 -13.96 4.81 -4.49
CA GLY A 239 -15.42 4.70 -4.32
C GLY A 239 -16.17 5.01 -5.61
N GLY A 240 -17.35 5.57 -5.47
CA GLY A 240 -18.29 5.83 -6.56
C GLY A 240 -19.58 5.02 -6.44
N ARG A 241 -20.53 5.30 -7.31
CA ARG A 241 -21.85 4.61 -7.35
C ARG A 241 -21.85 3.34 -8.21
N SER A 242 -20.80 3.15 -9.03
CA SER A 242 -20.65 1.96 -9.86
C SER A 242 -20.42 0.72 -9.00
N PRO A 243 -20.82 -0.48 -9.45
CA PRO A 243 -20.55 -1.71 -8.72
C PRO A 243 -19.05 -1.89 -8.42
N VAL A 244 -18.74 -2.51 -7.29
CA VAL A 244 -17.38 -2.91 -6.95
C VAL A 244 -16.97 -4.07 -7.86
N VAL A 245 -16.02 -3.81 -8.76
CA VAL A 245 -15.53 -4.79 -9.74
C VAL A 245 -14.00 -4.86 -9.65
N LEU A 246 -13.50 -5.97 -9.15
CA LEU A 246 -12.06 -6.19 -9.06
C LEU A 246 -11.47 -6.48 -10.43
N THR A 247 -10.62 -5.56 -10.90
CA THR A 247 -9.85 -5.69 -12.14
C THR A 247 -8.37 -5.41 -11.88
N GLY A 248 -7.50 -6.15 -12.55
CA GLY A 248 -6.06 -5.98 -12.45
C GLY A 248 -5.38 -5.91 -13.82
N HIS A 249 -4.20 -5.31 -13.83
CA HIS A 249 -3.28 -5.28 -14.96
C HIS A 249 -1.91 -5.73 -14.46
N ALA A 250 -1.20 -6.50 -15.27
CA ALA A 250 0.18 -6.91 -15.01
C ALA A 250 1.04 -6.67 -16.23
N ASP A 251 2.31 -6.34 -16.00
CA ASP A 251 3.31 -6.08 -17.04
C ASP A 251 4.71 -6.45 -16.57
N ALA A 252 5.60 -6.75 -17.50
CA ALA A 252 7.02 -6.92 -17.25
C ALA A 252 7.88 -6.27 -18.33
N SER A 253 8.91 -5.55 -17.93
CA SER A 253 9.98 -5.08 -18.82
C SER A 253 11.17 -6.02 -18.69
N TRP A 254 11.38 -6.86 -19.72
CA TRP A 254 12.41 -7.90 -19.70
C TRP A 254 13.80 -7.30 -19.83
N ALA A 255 14.71 -7.71 -18.93
CA ALA A 255 16.13 -7.34 -18.91
C ALA A 255 16.40 -5.81 -19.07
N ASP A 256 15.49 -4.98 -18.55
CA ASP A 256 15.57 -3.52 -18.66
C ASP A 256 16.68 -2.90 -17.80
N ASP A 257 17.15 -3.59 -16.77
CA ASP A 257 18.36 -3.23 -16.05
C ASP A 257 19.60 -3.71 -16.79
N GLN A 258 20.26 -2.81 -17.48
CA GLN A 258 21.44 -3.12 -18.28
C GLN A 258 22.62 -3.68 -17.45
N ALA A 259 22.74 -3.29 -16.19
CA ALA A 259 23.83 -3.73 -15.33
C ALA A 259 23.65 -5.15 -14.80
N THR A 260 22.42 -5.51 -14.38
CA THR A 260 22.15 -6.81 -13.77
C THR A 260 21.35 -7.76 -14.67
N GLN A 261 20.91 -7.30 -15.86
CA GLN A 261 20.04 -8.02 -16.79
C GLN A 261 18.75 -8.53 -16.14
N ARG A 262 18.32 -7.89 -15.02
CA ARG A 262 17.07 -8.22 -14.33
C ARG A 262 15.91 -7.47 -14.93
N SER A 263 14.73 -8.04 -14.79
CA SER A 263 13.48 -7.53 -15.35
C SER A 263 12.69 -6.72 -14.30
N SER A 264 12.11 -5.60 -14.72
CA SER A 264 11.12 -4.89 -13.92
C SER A 264 9.75 -5.56 -14.08
N GLN A 265 9.01 -5.67 -12.99
CA GLN A 265 7.70 -6.32 -12.91
C GLN A 265 6.74 -5.42 -12.17
N GLY A 266 5.51 -5.33 -12.65
CA GLY A 266 4.51 -4.46 -12.05
C GLY A 266 3.10 -4.98 -12.20
N TYR A 267 2.24 -4.55 -11.27
CA TYR A 267 0.81 -4.74 -11.37
C TYR A 267 0.04 -3.57 -10.74
N THR A 268 -1.21 -3.47 -11.11
CA THR A 268 -2.17 -2.59 -10.45
C THR A 268 -3.55 -3.23 -10.40
N PHE A 269 -4.32 -2.90 -9.34
CA PHE A 269 -5.70 -3.34 -9.16
C PHE A 269 -6.61 -2.18 -8.81
N SER A 270 -7.80 -2.18 -9.38
CA SER A 270 -8.88 -1.23 -9.10
C SER A 270 -10.19 -1.94 -8.77
N LEU A 271 -11.11 -1.20 -8.18
CA LEU A 271 -12.46 -1.68 -7.80
C LEU A 271 -13.56 -0.92 -8.56
N GLY A 272 -13.29 -0.51 -9.81
CA GLY A 272 -14.20 0.26 -10.65
C GLY A 272 -13.96 1.79 -10.61
N SER A 273 -13.01 2.26 -9.82
CA SER A 273 -12.52 3.66 -9.82
C SER A 273 -11.00 3.66 -9.72
N GLY A 274 -10.40 4.48 -8.86
CA GLY A 274 -8.95 4.54 -8.69
C GLY A 274 -8.33 3.24 -8.16
N SER A 275 -7.02 3.14 -8.32
CA SER A 275 -6.24 1.97 -7.91
C SER A 275 -6.19 1.81 -6.40
N VAL A 276 -6.46 0.59 -5.92
CA VAL A 276 -6.41 0.23 -4.50
C VAL A 276 -5.13 -0.52 -4.15
N SER A 277 -4.53 -1.23 -5.10
CA SER A 277 -3.25 -1.92 -4.93
C SER A 277 -2.38 -1.78 -6.17
N TRP A 278 -1.07 -1.64 -5.97
CA TRP A 278 -0.05 -1.63 -7.02
C TRP A 278 1.30 -2.04 -6.48
N ARG A 279 2.15 -2.50 -7.37
CA ARG A 279 3.53 -2.85 -7.07
C ARG A 279 4.42 -2.61 -8.27
N ALA A 280 5.64 -2.12 -8.01
CA ALA A 280 6.76 -2.11 -8.92
C ALA A 280 7.92 -2.81 -8.23
N THR A 281 8.53 -3.79 -8.85
CA THR A 281 9.65 -4.55 -8.27
C THR A 281 10.57 -5.06 -9.36
N ARG A 282 11.81 -5.37 -9.00
CA ARG A 282 12.79 -6.01 -9.88
C ARG A 282 12.82 -7.51 -9.59
N SER A 283 12.99 -8.32 -10.63
CA SER A 283 13.13 -9.77 -10.49
C SER A 283 14.36 -10.12 -9.62
N SER A 284 14.26 -11.16 -8.81
CA SER A 284 15.36 -11.62 -7.95
C SER A 284 16.49 -12.31 -8.73
N SER A 285 16.20 -12.74 -9.96
CA SER A 285 17.14 -13.43 -10.87
C SER A 285 16.98 -12.90 -12.30
N VAL A 286 17.97 -13.17 -13.13
CA VAL A 286 17.89 -12.99 -14.58
C VAL A 286 16.88 -13.97 -15.16
N LEU A 287 16.00 -13.51 -16.04
CA LEU A 287 14.95 -14.29 -16.67
C LEU A 287 15.32 -14.58 -18.12
N GLY A 288 15.07 -15.81 -18.59
CA GLY A 288 15.53 -16.30 -19.89
C GLY A 288 14.76 -15.75 -21.09
N SER A 289 13.59 -15.11 -20.88
CA SER A 289 12.79 -14.56 -21.98
C SER A 289 11.77 -13.53 -21.48
N SER A 290 11.24 -12.71 -22.39
CA SER A 290 10.15 -11.79 -22.10
C SER A 290 8.89 -12.53 -21.62
N CYS A 291 8.58 -13.68 -22.22
CA CYS A 291 7.44 -14.51 -21.81
C CYS A 291 7.59 -15.00 -20.35
N GLU A 292 8.79 -15.39 -19.95
CA GLU A 292 9.07 -15.77 -18.56
C GLU A 292 8.88 -14.58 -17.61
N ALA A 293 9.37 -13.40 -17.97
CA ALA A 293 9.18 -12.19 -17.18
C ALA A 293 7.69 -11.85 -16.96
N GLU A 294 6.89 -11.98 -18.02
CA GLU A 294 5.45 -11.79 -17.96
C GLU A 294 4.73 -12.83 -17.09
N ILE A 295 5.15 -14.11 -17.14
CA ILE A 295 4.61 -15.17 -16.28
C ILE A 295 4.89 -14.84 -14.81
N TYR A 296 6.07 -14.31 -14.48
CA TYR A 296 6.41 -13.89 -13.12
C TYR A 296 5.56 -12.72 -12.65
N ALA A 297 5.38 -11.68 -13.46
CA ALA A 297 4.52 -10.54 -13.17
C ALA A 297 3.07 -10.98 -12.97
N GLY A 298 2.56 -11.83 -13.88
CA GLY A 298 1.22 -12.40 -13.78
C GLY A 298 1.01 -13.26 -12.54
N ALA A 299 2.03 -14.03 -12.11
CA ALA A 299 1.94 -14.82 -10.88
C ALA A 299 1.87 -13.95 -9.62
N MET A 300 2.68 -12.89 -9.55
CA MET A 300 2.59 -11.91 -8.46
C MET A 300 1.22 -11.23 -8.42
N ALA A 301 0.72 -10.81 -9.58
CA ALA A 301 -0.60 -10.21 -9.70
C ALA A 301 -1.71 -11.19 -9.30
N ALA A 302 -1.60 -12.46 -9.68
CA ALA A 302 -2.57 -13.49 -9.30
C ALA A 302 -2.60 -13.76 -7.77
N GLN A 303 -1.45 -13.68 -7.09
CA GLN A 303 -1.39 -13.75 -5.61
C GLN A 303 -2.12 -12.57 -4.97
N GLU A 304 -1.86 -11.36 -5.43
CA GLU A 304 -2.52 -10.15 -4.93
C GLU A 304 -4.02 -10.19 -5.21
N LEU A 305 -4.44 -10.60 -6.41
CA LEU A 305 -5.85 -10.73 -6.79
C LEU A 305 -6.59 -11.70 -5.86
N ARG A 306 -6.00 -12.86 -5.56
CA ARG A 306 -6.57 -13.85 -4.64
C ARG A 306 -6.72 -13.27 -3.24
N TRP A 307 -5.71 -12.57 -2.75
CA TRP A 307 -5.76 -11.90 -1.45
C TRP A 307 -6.83 -10.79 -1.42
N LEU A 308 -6.91 -9.95 -2.46
CA LEU A 308 -7.95 -8.93 -2.60
C LEU A 308 -9.35 -9.54 -2.64
N THR A 309 -9.51 -10.72 -3.26
CA THR A 309 -10.78 -11.45 -3.28
C THR A 309 -11.22 -11.86 -1.87
N TYR A 310 -10.30 -12.37 -1.06
CA TYR A 310 -10.59 -12.69 0.35
C TYR A 310 -10.93 -11.44 1.15
N LEU A 311 -10.15 -10.38 1.00
CA LEU A 311 -10.39 -9.11 1.68
C LEU A 311 -11.77 -8.51 1.32
N LEU A 312 -12.15 -8.52 0.04
CA LEU A 312 -13.45 -8.06 -0.40
C LEU A 312 -14.58 -8.93 0.15
N THR A 313 -14.39 -10.25 0.26
CA THR A 313 -15.35 -11.17 0.87
C THR A 313 -15.56 -10.84 2.34
N ASP A 314 -14.48 -10.61 3.09
CA ASP A 314 -14.54 -10.21 4.49
C ASP A 314 -15.22 -8.82 4.67
N LEU A 315 -15.07 -7.92 3.70
CA LEU A 315 -15.75 -6.61 3.68
C LEU A 315 -17.20 -6.66 3.16
N GLY A 316 -17.76 -7.85 2.90
CA GLY A 316 -19.13 -8.01 2.42
C GLY A 316 -19.34 -7.65 0.94
N GLU A 317 -18.25 -7.55 0.17
CA GLU A 317 -18.24 -7.26 -1.27
C GLU A 317 -17.60 -8.40 -2.09
N PRO A 318 -18.05 -9.67 -1.94
CA PRO A 318 -17.45 -10.77 -2.71
C PRO A 318 -17.63 -10.50 -4.22
N PRO A 319 -16.61 -10.76 -5.04
CA PRO A 319 -16.74 -10.62 -6.48
C PRO A 319 -17.88 -11.48 -7.03
N ARG A 320 -18.79 -10.86 -7.80
CA ARG A 320 -19.94 -11.55 -8.38
C ARG A 320 -19.60 -12.45 -9.56
N SER A 321 -18.43 -12.26 -10.15
CA SER A 321 -17.87 -13.05 -11.24
C SER A 321 -16.35 -13.14 -11.04
N PRO A 322 -15.65 -14.12 -11.67
CA PRO A 322 -14.21 -14.20 -11.56
C PRO A 322 -13.54 -12.87 -11.92
N PRO A 323 -12.73 -12.29 -11.03
CA PRO A 323 -12.00 -11.06 -11.30
C PRO A 323 -11.13 -11.20 -12.56
N VAL A 324 -10.93 -10.09 -13.27
CA VAL A 324 -10.17 -10.09 -14.52
C VAL A 324 -8.75 -9.57 -14.26
N LEU A 325 -7.77 -10.33 -14.71
CA LEU A 325 -6.38 -9.88 -14.81
C LEU A 325 -5.99 -9.71 -16.28
N TYR A 326 -5.71 -8.49 -16.66
CA TYR A 326 -5.28 -8.12 -18.00
C TYR A 326 -3.77 -8.23 -18.14
N VAL A 327 -3.32 -8.81 -19.24
CA VAL A 327 -1.91 -8.93 -19.63
C VAL A 327 -1.77 -8.67 -21.14
N ASP A 328 -0.65 -8.14 -21.59
CA ASP A 328 -0.42 -7.84 -23.00
C ASP A 328 0.44 -8.90 -23.73
N ASN A 329 0.82 -9.97 -23.03
CA ASN A 329 1.62 -11.07 -23.62
C ASN A 329 0.74 -12.25 -24.05
N LYS A 330 0.55 -12.39 -25.36
CA LYS A 330 -0.25 -13.48 -25.95
C LYS A 330 0.36 -14.87 -25.71
N ALA A 331 1.70 -14.97 -25.62
CA ALA A 331 2.38 -16.25 -25.38
C ALA A 331 2.12 -16.74 -23.93
N MET A 332 2.16 -15.83 -22.94
CA MET A 332 1.76 -16.13 -21.57
C MET A 332 0.31 -16.63 -21.52
N LEU A 333 -0.62 -15.94 -22.20
CA LEU A 333 -2.03 -16.34 -22.23
C LEU A 333 -2.22 -17.73 -22.84
N ALA A 334 -1.50 -18.05 -23.91
CA ALA A 334 -1.53 -19.38 -24.54
C ALA A 334 -1.05 -20.44 -23.55
N LEU A 335 0.10 -20.24 -22.90
CA LEU A 335 0.66 -21.16 -21.89
C LEU A 335 -0.28 -21.38 -20.70
N CYS A 336 -1.00 -20.34 -20.25
CA CYS A 336 -1.96 -20.46 -19.17
C CYS A 336 -3.24 -21.21 -19.57
N ARG A 337 -3.57 -21.29 -20.86
CA ARG A 337 -4.73 -22.05 -21.39
C ARG A 337 -4.44 -23.51 -21.66
N GLU A 338 -3.17 -23.86 -21.96
CA GLU A 338 -2.78 -25.23 -22.29
C GLU A 338 -2.96 -26.18 -21.11
N GLN A 339 -3.50 -27.39 -21.37
CA GLN A 339 -3.71 -28.39 -20.34
C GLN A 339 -2.44 -29.16 -19.95
N ARG A 340 -1.43 -29.20 -20.79
CA ARG A 340 -0.16 -29.91 -20.57
C ARG A 340 1.02 -28.96 -20.65
N LEU A 341 1.96 -29.10 -19.72
CA LEU A 341 3.25 -28.41 -19.79
C LEU A 341 4.09 -29.04 -20.90
N GLU A 342 4.43 -28.27 -21.91
CA GLU A 342 5.41 -28.69 -22.91
C GLU A 342 6.82 -28.74 -22.29
N HIS A 343 7.70 -29.55 -22.94
CA HIS A 343 9.11 -29.68 -22.52
C HIS A 343 9.86 -28.35 -22.43
N ARG A 344 9.41 -27.32 -23.16
CA ARG A 344 10.01 -25.98 -23.22
C ARG A 344 9.83 -25.13 -21.98
N THR A 345 8.91 -25.47 -21.07
CA THR A 345 8.58 -24.68 -19.87
C THR A 345 8.99 -25.35 -18.56
N LYS A 346 9.74 -26.47 -18.61
CA LYS A 346 10.14 -27.23 -17.40
C LYS A 346 11.01 -26.43 -16.43
N HIS A 347 11.74 -25.43 -16.90
CA HIS A 347 12.59 -24.57 -16.07
C HIS A 347 11.80 -23.50 -15.31
N ILE A 348 10.54 -23.22 -15.70
CA ILE A 348 9.68 -22.28 -15.01
C ILE A 348 9.13 -22.97 -13.76
N ALA A 349 9.50 -22.51 -12.58
CA ALA A 349 9.10 -23.13 -11.32
C ALA A 349 7.56 -23.16 -11.18
N LEU A 350 7.01 -24.30 -10.72
CA LEU A 350 5.56 -24.54 -10.58
C LEU A 350 4.78 -23.41 -9.89
N ARG A 351 5.41 -22.72 -8.94
CA ARG A 351 4.80 -21.58 -8.22
C ARG A 351 4.33 -20.45 -9.15
N TYR A 352 4.91 -20.32 -10.33
CA TYR A 352 4.56 -19.27 -11.30
C TYR A 352 3.33 -19.61 -12.14
N PHE A 353 2.87 -20.83 -12.07
CA PHE A 353 1.61 -21.24 -12.70
C PHE A 353 0.37 -20.94 -11.88
N LEU A 354 0.49 -20.16 -10.80
CA LEU A 354 -0.66 -19.81 -9.95
C LEU A 354 -1.79 -19.14 -10.76
N ALA A 355 -1.46 -18.22 -11.68
CA ALA A 355 -2.46 -17.56 -12.52
C ALA A 355 -3.25 -18.57 -13.37
N ARG A 356 -2.56 -19.61 -13.92
CA ARG A 356 -3.18 -20.72 -14.63
C ARG A 356 -4.10 -21.55 -13.74
N GLU A 357 -3.63 -21.92 -12.54
CA GLU A 357 -4.40 -22.71 -11.59
C GLU A 357 -5.69 -21.98 -11.17
N LEU A 358 -5.60 -20.70 -10.84
CA LEU A 358 -6.75 -19.88 -10.48
C LEU A 358 -7.73 -19.74 -11.64
N GLN A 359 -7.25 -19.61 -12.88
CA GLN A 359 -8.08 -19.60 -14.08
C GLN A 359 -8.79 -20.94 -14.30
N GLN A 360 -8.09 -22.06 -14.15
CA GLN A 360 -8.68 -23.41 -14.28
C GLN A 360 -9.75 -23.68 -13.21
N ARG A 361 -9.58 -23.12 -12.02
CA ARG A 361 -10.56 -23.18 -10.93
C ARG A 361 -11.70 -22.17 -11.06
N GLY A 362 -11.73 -21.34 -12.11
CA GLY A 362 -12.73 -20.30 -12.28
C GLY A 362 -12.64 -19.15 -11.25
N GLN A 363 -11.52 -19.01 -10.56
CA GLN A 363 -11.28 -17.96 -9.55
C GLN A 363 -10.65 -16.70 -10.12
N LEU A 364 -10.20 -16.75 -11.35
CA LEU A 364 -9.56 -15.68 -12.10
C LEU A 364 -9.89 -15.84 -13.59
N ARG A 365 -10.07 -14.74 -14.31
CA ARG A 365 -10.11 -14.70 -15.76
C ARG A 365 -8.92 -13.91 -16.31
N LEU A 366 -8.02 -14.58 -17.03
CA LEU A 366 -6.96 -13.91 -17.78
C LEU A 366 -7.52 -13.37 -19.09
N ALA A 367 -7.22 -12.12 -19.41
CA ALA A 367 -7.65 -11.47 -20.63
C ALA A 367 -6.49 -10.70 -21.28
N TYR A 368 -6.51 -10.64 -22.62
CA TYR A 368 -5.58 -9.83 -23.37
C TYR A 368 -5.97 -8.35 -23.28
N VAL A 369 -4.96 -7.50 -23.14
CA VAL A 369 -5.05 -6.05 -23.34
C VAL A 369 -3.94 -5.62 -24.29
N ALA A 370 -4.19 -4.64 -25.15
CA ALA A 370 -3.13 -4.05 -25.97
C ALA A 370 -2.16 -3.26 -25.06
N SER A 371 -0.87 -3.26 -25.38
CA SER A 371 0.16 -2.58 -24.56
C SER A 371 -0.17 -1.11 -24.32
N GLU A 372 -0.74 -0.43 -25.33
CA GLU A 372 -1.15 0.97 -25.22
C GLU A 372 -2.29 1.19 -24.19
N ALA A 373 -2.97 0.14 -23.75
CA ALA A 373 -4.03 0.18 -22.75
C ALA A 373 -3.64 -0.54 -21.45
N ASN A 374 -2.42 -1.08 -21.33
CA ASN A 374 -1.95 -1.75 -20.13
C ASN A 374 -1.48 -0.73 -19.08
N THR A 375 -2.33 -0.42 -18.09
CA THR A 375 -2.00 0.56 -17.04
C THR A 375 -0.83 0.13 -16.15
N ALA A 376 -0.43 -1.14 -16.16
CA ALA A 376 0.73 -1.63 -15.42
C ALA A 376 2.07 -1.13 -15.99
N ASP A 377 2.10 -0.64 -17.25
CA ASP A 377 3.29 -0.05 -17.87
C ASP A 377 3.90 1.11 -17.05
N VAL A 378 3.08 1.86 -16.32
CA VAL A 378 3.56 2.93 -15.41
C VAL A 378 4.55 2.42 -14.36
N PHE A 379 4.45 1.14 -14.00
CA PHE A 379 5.25 0.54 -12.93
C PHE A 379 6.49 -0.19 -13.44
N THR A 380 6.62 -0.34 -14.76
CA THR A 380 7.68 -1.15 -15.39
C THR A 380 8.52 -0.37 -16.40
N LYS A 381 7.99 0.72 -16.97
CA LYS A 381 8.60 1.45 -18.08
C LYS A 381 8.66 2.95 -17.83
N ALA A 382 9.68 3.63 -18.34
CA ALA A 382 9.68 5.08 -18.49
C ALA A 382 8.81 5.47 -19.68
N LEU A 383 7.72 6.18 -19.43
CA LEU A 383 6.70 6.50 -20.44
C LEU A 383 6.84 7.93 -20.98
N PRO A 384 6.44 8.19 -22.25
CA PRO A 384 6.22 9.54 -22.75
C PRO A 384 5.20 10.29 -21.90
N PRO A 385 5.28 11.65 -21.82
CA PRO A 385 4.38 12.45 -20.98
C PRO A 385 2.89 12.21 -21.22
N CYS A 386 2.44 12.08 -22.48
CA CYS A 386 1.04 11.87 -22.81
C CYS A 386 0.52 10.50 -22.30
N ASP A 387 1.31 9.43 -22.46
CA ASP A 387 0.94 8.10 -22.00
C ASP A 387 0.95 8.01 -20.48
N HIS A 388 1.99 8.59 -19.85
CA HIS A 388 2.08 8.68 -18.40
C HIS A 388 0.86 9.41 -17.81
N GLN A 389 0.49 10.57 -18.34
CA GLN A 389 -0.67 11.33 -17.86
C GLN A 389 -1.98 10.57 -18.08
N ARG A 390 -2.15 9.93 -19.25
CA ARG A 390 -3.32 9.10 -19.55
C ARG A 390 -3.46 7.97 -18.53
N PHE A 391 -2.40 7.23 -18.26
CA PHE A 391 -2.42 6.13 -17.29
C PHE A 391 -2.63 6.63 -15.86
N CYS A 392 -2.02 7.74 -15.44
CA CYS A 392 -2.29 8.35 -14.14
C CYS A 392 -3.79 8.64 -13.97
N THR A 393 -4.46 9.18 -15.00
CA THR A 393 -5.90 9.42 -14.98
C THR A 393 -6.69 8.11 -14.88
N GLN A 394 -6.33 7.08 -15.64
CA GLN A 394 -6.96 5.76 -15.57
C GLN A 394 -6.76 5.08 -14.22
N LEU A 395 -5.64 5.33 -13.55
CA LEU A 395 -5.34 4.86 -12.19
C LEU A 395 -6.11 5.65 -11.10
N GLY A 396 -6.89 6.66 -11.50
CA GLY A 396 -7.73 7.45 -10.60
C GLY A 396 -7.06 8.68 -9.99
N LEU A 397 -5.90 9.10 -10.52
CA LEU A 397 -5.25 10.34 -10.11
C LEU A 397 -5.87 11.51 -10.84
N VAL A 398 -6.43 12.47 -10.07
CA VAL A 398 -7.10 13.66 -10.59
C VAL A 398 -6.55 14.92 -9.90
N PRO A 399 -6.57 16.08 -10.56
CA PRO A 399 -6.29 17.36 -9.90
C PRO A 399 -7.32 17.63 -8.80
N VAL A 400 -6.84 17.97 -7.61
CA VAL A 400 -7.70 18.37 -6.48
C VAL A 400 -7.78 19.90 -6.44
N LEU A 401 -9.00 20.40 -6.39
CA LEU A 401 -9.22 21.85 -6.36
C LEU A 401 -8.69 22.44 -5.05
N PRO A 402 -8.01 23.60 -5.08
CA PRO A 402 -7.34 24.19 -3.91
C PRO A 402 -8.21 24.38 -2.68
N HIS A 403 -9.51 24.63 -2.84
CA HIS A 403 -10.45 24.80 -1.74
C HIS A 403 -10.72 23.50 -0.94
N LEU A 404 -10.36 22.33 -1.48
CA LEU A 404 -10.46 21.03 -0.78
C LEU A 404 -9.17 20.69 -0.02
N LEU A 405 -8.10 21.46 -0.16
CA LEU A 405 -6.82 21.27 0.50
C LEU A 405 -6.68 22.10 1.79
N SER A 406 -7.61 23.03 2.04
CA SER A 406 -7.56 24.02 3.15
C SER A 406 -8.54 23.71 4.29
N SER A 407 -9.20 22.55 4.28
CA SER A 407 -10.15 22.14 5.34
C SER A 407 -9.54 21.16 6.35
#